data_b9bdf0c413b3f2195e66c6bfab01ca08
#
_entry.id   b9bdf0c413b3f2195e66c6bfab01ca08
#
_cell.length_a   1.000
_cell.length_b   1.000
_cell.length_c   1.000
_cell.angle_alpha   90.00
_cell.angle_beta   90.00
_cell.angle_gamma   90.00
#
_symmetry.space_group_name_H-M   'P 1'
#
loop_
_entity.id
_entity.type
_entity.pdbx_description
1 polymer ?
#
loop_
_entity_poly.entity_id
_entity_poly.type
_entity_poly.pdbx_seq_one_letter_code
_entity_poly.pdbx_strand_id
1 'polypeptide(L)'
;MSGFTIKKAEKKKRKLRLALVGASKSGKTLTMLKFARALVGQTGKIGVITTEGDNCQIYAGAEGVGDFDMIVLEEFNPGTYIDAMNAFVKAGYDVIGIDSLSHAWIGKGGCLEIVDSSGGNKFQSGWSKATPLHNELIGAINHCSVHLIATMRQKVEYVLEDGANGKKTPKKVGMAAVQREGMEYEFDITGTMDSAELTIDGIRGTELESLVGKTFKKPGAEFIAKIVAFLDDTKAPEPKKPDIKPAAKDDTYSKAHSAIMTAKTADGLQKIADALMVRVQEGKLTQDDGSTLLALCESQQVALGLPQTQEAPI
;
A
#
# COMPACT_ATOMS: atom_id res chain seq x y z
N MET A 1 -27.37 18.79 6.20
CA MET A 1 -26.13 18.54 6.96
C MET A 1 -25.66 17.14 6.60
N SER A 2 -24.55 17.03 5.86
CA SER A 2 -23.93 15.73 5.55
C SER A 2 -23.26 15.20 6.82
N GLY A 3 -23.91 14.26 7.50
CA GLY A 3 -23.37 13.66 8.72
C GLY A 3 -22.20 12.73 8.39
N PHE A 4 -20.99 13.05 8.80
CA PHE A 4 -19.85 12.14 8.76
C PHE A 4 -20.07 11.02 9.78
N THR A 5 -19.90 9.77 9.35
CA THR A 5 -19.97 8.59 10.23
C THR A 5 -18.56 8.12 10.53
N ILE A 6 -18.17 8.18 11.80
CA ILE A 6 -16.89 7.62 12.26
C ILE A 6 -17.08 6.13 12.52
N LYS A 7 -16.24 5.30 11.88
CA LYS A 7 -16.24 3.84 12.05
C LYS A 7 -14.86 3.37 12.50
N LYS A 8 -14.83 2.37 13.37
CA LYS A 8 -13.56 1.68 13.69
C LYS A 8 -13.05 0.98 12.44
N ALA A 9 -11.76 1.17 12.13
CA ALA A 9 -11.11 0.47 11.02
C ALA A 9 -10.93 -1.01 11.38
N GLU A 10 -11.36 -1.88 10.47
CA GLU A 10 -11.19 -3.33 10.58
C GLU A 10 -10.61 -3.87 9.27
N LYS A 11 -9.71 -4.85 9.36
CA LYS A 11 -9.15 -5.52 8.18
C LYS A 11 -10.28 -6.33 7.53
N LYS A 12 -10.57 -6.04 6.27
CA LYS A 12 -11.60 -6.74 5.49
C LYS A 12 -10.97 -7.39 4.27
N LYS A 13 -11.58 -8.48 3.80
CA LYS A 13 -11.24 -9.07 2.50
C LYS A 13 -11.27 -8.00 1.42
N ARG A 14 -10.19 -7.89 0.67
CA ARG A 14 -10.04 -6.91 -0.40
C ARG A 14 -9.95 -7.60 -1.76
N LYS A 15 -10.43 -6.89 -2.76
CA LYS A 15 -10.22 -7.29 -4.14
C LYS A 15 -8.90 -6.69 -4.63
N LEU A 16 -8.05 -7.50 -5.25
CA LEU A 16 -6.74 -7.10 -5.76
C LEU A 16 -6.86 -6.06 -6.88
N ARG A 17 -5.98 -5.08 -6.85
CA ARG A 17 -5.65 -4.18 -7.95
C ARG A 17 -4.18 -4.37 -8.29
N LEU A 18 -3.89 -4.97 -9.46
CA LEU A 18 -2.52 -5.27 -9.86
C LEU A 18 -2.24 -4.67 -11.24
N ALA A 19 -1.10 -4.00 -11.39
CA ALA A 19 -0.64 -3.47 -12.66
C ALA A 19 0.65 -4.15 -13.12
N LEU A 20 0.67 -4.58 -14.38
CA LEU A 20 1.84 -5.12 -15.08
C LEU A 20 2.30 -4.13 -16.14
N VAL A 21 3.45 -3.53 -15.94
CA VAL A 21 4.04 -2.54 -16.87
C VAL A 21 5.15 -3.21 -17.66
N GLY A 22 5.27 -2.94 -18.96
CA GLY A 22 6.39 -3.50 -19.74
C GLY A 22 6.29 -3.25 -21.24
N ALA A 23 7.37 -3.52 -21.94
CA ALA A 23 7.46 -3.42 -23.40
C ALA A 23 6.49 -4.40 -24.10
N SER A 24 6.24 -4.17 -25.38
CA SER A 24 5.52 -5.17 -26.20
C SER A 24 6.24 -6.51 -26.15
N LYS A 25 5.46 -7.61 -26.09
CA LYS A 25 5.98 -8.98 -26.04
C LYS A 25 6.78 -9.33 -24.78
N SER A 26 6.73 -8.55 -23.72
CA SER A 26 7.37 -8.86 -22.42
C SER A 26 6.66 -9.95 -21.61
N GLY A 27 5.50 -10.48 -22.07
CA GLY A 27 4.76 -11.54 -21.40
C GLY A 27 3.60 -11.05 -20.51
N LYS A 28 3.25 -9.75 -20.53
CA LYS A 28 2.18 -9.15 -19.68
C LYS A 28 0.84 -9.87 -19.78
N THR A 29 0.33 -10.03 -21.00
CA THR A 29 -0.98 -10.66 -21.26
C THR A 29 -1.06 -12.07 -20.70
N LEU A 30 -0.09 -12.92 -20.99
CA LEU A 30 -0.05 -14.29 -20.46
C LEU A 30 0.07 -14.31 -18.94
N THR A 31 0.91 -13.46 -18.38
CA THR A 31 1.06 -13.36 -16.92
C THR A 31 -0.23 -12.86 -16.26
N MET A 32 -0.90 -11.86 -16.82
CA MET A 32 -2.19 -11.36 -16.38
C MET A 32 -3.23 -12.50 -16.34
N LEU A 33 -3.35 -13.28 -17.41
CA LEU A 33 -4.31 -14.38 -17.49
C LEU A 33 -3.99 -15.50 -16.49
N LYS A 34 -2.73 -15.87 -16.32
CA LYS A 34 -2.29 -16.85 -15.29
C LYS A 34 -2.58 -16.37 -13.89
N PHE A 35 -2.38 -15.08 -13.62
CA PHE A 35 -2.70 -14.49 -12.33
C PHE A 35 -4.21 -14.45 -12.09
N ALA A 36 -4.98 -14.09 -13.12
CA ALA A 36 -6.44 -14.12 -13.05
C ALA A 36 -6.94 -15.53 -12.69
N ARG A 37 -6.45 -16.57 -13.38
CA ARG A 37 -6.83 -17.96 -13.10
C ARG A 37 -6.42 -18.39 -11.68
N ALA A 38 -5.22 -18.03 -11.24
CA ALA A 38 -4.74 -18.37 -9.90
C ALA A 38 -5.56 -17.67 -8.79
N LEU A 39 -6.07 -16.45 -9.04
CA LEU A 39 -6.92 -15.72 -8.09
C LEU A 39 -8.29 -16.35 -7.90
N VAL A 40 -8.90 -16.86 -8.99
CA VAL A 40 -10.29 -17.29 -8.95
C VAL A 40 -10.45 -18.81 -9.00
N GLY A 41 -9.36 -19.56 -9.11
CA GLY A 41 -9.38 -21.03 -9.22
C GLY A 41 -9.95 -21.51 -10.54
N GLN A 42 -10.21 -22.82 -10.65
CA GLN A 42 -10.61 -23.46 -11.92
C GLN A 42 -12.04 -23.12 -12.37
N THR A 43 -12.92 -22.80 -11.44
CA THR A 43 -14.34 -22.54 -11.70
C THR A 43 -14.71 -21.07 -11.78
N GLY A 44 -13.81 -20.18 -11.36
CA GLY A 44 -14.05 -18.74 -11.37
C GLY A 44 -14.06 -18.16 -12.79
N LYS A 45 -14.89 -17.15 -13.00
CA LYS A 45 -15.10 -16.49 -14.29
C LYS A 45 -14.10 -15.37 -14.50
N ILE A 46 -13.39 -15.40 -15.63
CA ILE A 46 -12.41 -14.40 -16.04
C ILE A 46 -12.99 -13.61 -17.21
N GLY A 47 -13.10 -12.28 -17.05
CA GLY A 47 -13.41 -11.35 -18.13
C GLY A 47 -12.18 -10.57 -18.54
N VAL A 48 -11.97 -10.36 -19.84
CA VAL A 48 -10.86 -9.57 -20.38
C VAL A 48 -11.38 -8.42 -21.22
N ILE A 49 -11.01 -7.20 -20.86
CA ILE A 49 -11.22 -6.01 -21.69
C ILE A 49 -9.96 -5.85 -22.52
N THR A 50 -10.05 -6.04 -23.84
CA THR A 50 -8.90 -5.94 -24.73
C THR A 50 -9.03 -4.75 -25.69
N THR A 51 -7.91 -4.10 -25.91
CA THR A 51 -7.73 -2.98 -26.86
C THR A 51 -6.78 -3.34 -27.99
N GLU A 52 -6.29 -4.59 -27.99
CA GLU A 52 -5.36 -5.11 -28.99
C GLU A 52 -6.03 -6.18 -29.90
N GLY A 53 -7.37 -6.02 -30.10
CA GLY A 53 -8.16 -6.97 -30.88
C GLY A 53 -8.17 -8.37 -30.26
N ASP A 54 -8.05 -9.38 -31.09
CA ASP A 54 -8.15 -10.79 -30.70
C ASP A 54 -6.84 -11.40 -30.17
N ASN A 55 -5.79 -10.60 -29.97
CA ASN A 55 -4.45 -11.09 -29.63
C ASN A 55 -4.40 -11.97 -28.38
N CYS A 56 -5.25 -11.72 -27.39
CA CYS A 56 -5.28 -12.52 -26.17
C CYS A 56 -5.92 -13.92 -26.37
N GLN A 57 -6.71 -14.14 -27.43
CA GLN A 57 -7.37 -15.42 -27.71
C GLN A 57 -6.39 -16.58 -27.90
N ILE A 58 -5.16 -16.32 -28.35
CA ILE A 58 -4.12 -17.35 -28.51
C ILE A 58 -3.80 -18.09 -27.20
N TYR A 59 -4.19 -17.52 -26.06
CA TYR A 59 -3.94 -18.11 -24.74
C TYR A 59 -5.18 -18.86 -24.19
N ALA A 60 -6.32 -18.85 -24.89
CA ALA A 60 -7.51 -19.57 -24.44
C ALA A 60 -7.24 -21.06 -24.33
N GLY A 61 -7.60 -21.67 -23.19
CA GLY A 61 -7.33 -23.06 -22.90
C GLY A 61 -5.87 -23.40 -22.59
N ALA A 62 -4.94 -22.43 -22.62
CA ALA A 62 -3.54 -22.68 -22.30
C ALA A 62 -3.36 -23.12 -20.84
N GLU A 63 -2.29 -23.87 -20.56
CA GLU A 63 -1.96 -24.31 -19.21
C GLU A 63 -1.80 -23.14 -18.23
N GLY A 64 -2.54 -23.20 -17.12
CA GLY A 64 -2.59 -22.16 -16.10
C GLY A 64 -3.40 -20.93 -16.46
N VAL A 65 -4.08 -20.92 -17.63
CA VAL A 65 -5.00 -19.88 -18.08
C VAL A 65 -6.44 -20.40 -18.07
N GLY A 66 -6.73 -21.50 -18.77
CA GLY A 66 -8.08 -22.02 -18.97
C GLY A 66 -8.94 -21.08 -19.81
N ASP A 67 -10.25 -21.15 -19.61
CA ASP A 67 -11.23 -20.37 -20.38
C ASP A 67 -11.41 -18.97 -19.82
N PHE A 68 -11.65 -18.01 -20.69
CA PHE A 68 -11.99 -16.63 -20.34
C PHE A 68 -12.88 -16.01 -21.44
N ASP A 69 -13.69 -15.02 -21.06
CA ASP A 69 -14.49 -14.25 -21.98
C ASP A 69 -13.87 -12.88 -22.20
N MET A 70 -14.17 -12.24 -23.33
CA MET A 70 -13.56 -10.96 -23.66
C MET A 70 -14.56 -9.95 -24.23
N ILE A 71 -14.27 -8.68 -23.98
CA ILE A 71 -14.88 -7.53 -24.65
C ILE A 71 -13.75 -6.82 -25.40
N VAL A 72 -13.88 -6.69 -26.72
CA VAL A 72 -12.96 -5.94 -27.56
C VAL A 72 -13.44 -4.50 -27.65
N LEU A 73 -12.59 -3.55 -27.25
CA LEU A 73 -12.87 -2.13 -27.40
C LEU A 73 -12.34 -1.62 -28.73
N GLU A 74 -13.17 -0.87 -29.47
CA GLU A 74 -12.78 -0.18 -30.70
C GLU A 74 -12.45 1.31 -30.45
N GLU A 75 -13.02 1.87 -29.39
CA GLU A 75 -12.74 3.21 -28.89
C GLU A 75 -12.30 3.16 -27.43
N PHE A 76 -11.31 3.96 -27.08
CA PHE A 76 -10.60 3.86 -25.83
C PHE A 76 -10.89 5.04 -24.90
N ASN A 77 -12.11 5.61 -25.02
CA ASN A 77 -12.59 6.59 -24.07
C ASN A 77 -12.64 5.97 -22.66
N PRO A 78 -12.21 6.68 -21.60
CA PRO A 78 -12.31 6.17 -20.23
C PRO A 78 -13.70 5.63 -19.85
N GLY A 79 -14.79 6.25 -20.33
CA GLY A 79 -16.16 5.77 -20.11
C GLY A 79 -16.41 4.38 -20.69
N THR A 80 -15.87 4.07 -21.87
CA THR A 80 -16.02 2.74 -22.48
C THR A 80 -15.39 1.63 -21.65
N TYR A 81 -14.24 1.90 -21.00
CA TYR A 81 -13.66 0.94 -20.06
C TYR A 81 -14.56 0.74 -18.83
N ILE A 82 -15.14 1.83 -18.31
CA ILE A 82 -16.06 1.76 -17.16
C ILE A 82 -17.28 0.91 -17.51
N ASP A 83 -17.86 1.12 -18.69
CA ASP A 83 -19.04 0.35 -19.16
C ASP A 83 -18.69 -1.12 -19.32
N ALA A 84 -17.53 -1.46 -19.91
CA ALA A 84 -17.07 -2.83 -20.05
C ALA A 84 -16.81 -3.50 -18.68
N MET A 85 -16.19 -2.79 -17.73
CA MET A 85 -16.01 -3.28 -16.35
C MET A 85 -17.36 -3.56 -15.70
N ASN A 86 -18.33 -2.65 -15.81
CA ASN A 86 -19.66 -2.80 -15.25
C ASN A 86 -20.42 -3.97 -15.88
N ALA A 87 -20.25 -4.22 -17.18
CA ALA A 87 -20.85 -5.36 -17.86
C ALA A 87 -20.35 -6.69 -17.27
N PHE A 88 -19.05 -6.85 -17.06
CA PHE A 88 -18.49 -8.04 -16.42
C PHE A 88 -18.94 -8.20 -14.97
N VAL A 89 -18.91 -7.13 -14.18
CA VAL A 89 -19.40 -7.16 -12.79
C VAL A 89 -20.87 -7.60 -12.74
N LYS A 90 -21.72 -7.02 -13.59
CA LYS A 90 -23.15 -7.36 -13.66
C LYS A 90 -23.39 -8.80 -14.10
N ALA A 91 -22.55 -9.35 -14.97
CA ALA A 91 -22.60 -10.73 -15.44
C ALA A 91 -22.00 -11.75 -14.45
N GLY A 92 -21.51 -11.28 -13.29
CA GLY A 92 -21.02 -12.13 -12.20
C GLY A 92 -19.64 -12.73 -12.47
N TYR A 93 -18.74 -11.97 -13.07
CA TYR A 93 -17.33 -12.33 -13.20
C TYR A 93 -16.58 -12.09 -11.90
N ASP A 94 -15.55 -12.88 -11.64
CA ASP A 94 -14.77 -12.83 -10.39
C ASP A 94 -13.50 -11.99 -10.51
N VAL A 95 -12.96 -11.87 -11.73
CA VAL A 95 -11.79 -11.07 -12.06
C VAL A 95 -11.90 -10.45 -13.44
N ILE A 96 -11.40 -9.23 -13.58
CA ILE A 96 -11.32 -8.50 -14.84
C ILE A 96 -9.86 -8.25 -15.16
N GLY A 97 -9.42 -8.67 -16.35
CA GLY A 97 -8.18 -8.28 -16.98
C GLY A 97 -8.38 -7.09 -17.91
N ILE A 98 -7.50 -6.11 -17.93
CA ILE A 98 -7.50 -4.99 -18.89
C ILE A 98 -6.20 -5.03 -19.69
N ASP A 99 -6.28 -5.28 -20.99
CA ASP A 99 -5.12 -5.37 -21.89
C ASP A 99 -5.31 -4.53 -23.18
N SER A 100 -4.85 -3.26 -23.19
CA SER A 100 -4.08 -2.57 -22.18
C SER A 100 -4.79 -1.30 -21.71
N LEU A 101 -4.53 -0.89 -20.47
CA LEU A 101 -5.02 0.37 -19.92
C LEU A 101 -4.38 1.59 -20.56
N SER A 102 -3.22 1.44 -21.24
CA SER A 102 -2.49 2.53 -21.88
C SER A 102 -3.29 3.23 -22.97
N HIS A 103 -4.18 2.53 -23.64
CA HIS A 103 -4.99 3.12 -24.71
C HIS A 103 -6.05 4.10 -24.18
N ALA A 104 -6.51 3.96 -22.94
CA ALA A 104 -7.36 4.98 -22.29
C ALA A 104 -6.66 6.35 -22.21
N TRP A 105 -5.33 6.36 -22.29
CA TRP A 105 -4.52 7.57 -22.28
C TRP A 105 -4.16 8.04 -23.70
N ILE A 106 -3.56 7.17 -24.52
CA ILE A 106 -2.96 7.52 -25.82
C ILE A 106 -3.74 7.02 -27.05
N GLY A 107 -4.77 6.20 -26.88
CA GLY A 107 -5.50 5.59 -28.00
C GLY A 107 -6.61 6.47 -28.55
N LYS A 108 -7.29 5.96 -29.59
CA LYS A 108 -8.45 6.62 -30.21
C LYS A 108 -9.56 6.87 -29.20
N GLY A 109 -9.99 8.10 -29.02
CA GLY A 109 -10.94 8.50 -27.98
C GLY A 109 -10.34 8.61 -26.59
N GLY A 110 -9.05 8.30 -26.40
CA GLY A 110 -8.35 8.40 -25.12
C GLY A 110 -8.12 9.84 -24.67
N CYS A 111 -7.63 9.99 -23.43
CA CYS A 111 -7.50 11.31 -22.80
C CYS A 111 -6.68 12.32 -23.61
N LEU A 112 -5.55 11.92 -24.23
CA LEU A 112 -4.73 12.83 -25.02
C LEU A 112 -5.43 13.29 -26.30
N GLU A 113 -6.16 12.40 -26.97
CA GLU A 113 -6.93 12.79 -28.17
C GLU A 113 -8.08 13.73 -27.80
N ILE A 114 -8.76 13.53 -26.66
CA ILE A 114 -9.78 14.46 -26.15
C ILE A 114 -9.16 15.84 -25.92
N VAL A 115 -7.95 15.92 -25.36
CA VAL A 115 -7.24 17.17 -25.16
C VAL A 115 -6.91 17.83 -26.50
N ASP A 116 -6.37 17.08 -27.45
CA ASP A 116 -5.92 17.59 -28.75
C ASP A 116 -7.08 18.03 -29.63
N SER A 117 -8.21 17.33 -29.61
CA SER A 117 -9.40 17.64 -30.39
C SER A 117 -10.26 18.78 -29.84
N SER A 118 -10.02 19.22 -28.61
CA SER A 118 -10.90 20.19 -27.92
C SER A 118 -10.83 21.62 -28.42
N GLY A 119 -9.98 21.96 -29.40
CA GLY A 119 -9.85 23.30 -30.00
C GLY A 119 -9.51 24.42 -29.00
N GLY A 120 -8.86 25.49 -29.43
CA GLY A 120 -8.52 26.62 -28.57
C GLY A 120 -7.33 26.39 -27.63
N ASN A 121 -7.37 26.97 -26.43
CA ASN A 121 -6.30 26.78 -25.45
C ASN A 121 -6.38 25.37 -24.83
N LYS A 122 -5.47 24.48 -25.25
CA LYS A 122 -5.39 23.09 -24.78
C LYS A 122 -5.41 22.97 -23.24
N PHE A 123 -4.80 23.91 -22.52
CA PHE A 123 -4.76 23.91 -21.07
C PHE A 123 -6.11 24.19 -20.41
N GLN A 124 -6.93 25.06 -21.00
CA GLN A 124 -8.21 25.41 -20.38
C GLN A 124 -9.37 24.52 -20.85
N SER A 125 -9.44 24.19 -22.15
CA SER A 125 -10.59 23.45 -22.70
C SER A 125 -10.36 21.93 -22.78
N GLY A 126 -9.16 21.48 -23.11
CA GLY A 126 -8.86 20.07 -23.31
C GLY A 126 -8.78 19.29 -21.99
N TRP A 127 -7.95 19.75 -21.07
CA TRP A 127 -7.77 19.08 -19.77
C TRP A 127 -9.00 19.16 -18.86
N SER A 128 -9.80 20.23 -18.99
CA SER A 128 -11.07 20.31 -18.23
C SER A 128 -12.07 19.22 -18.61
N LYS A 129 -11.97 18.66 -19.83
CA LYS A 129 -12.79 17.55 -20.29
C LYS A 129 -12.15 16.19 -19.99
N ALA A 130 -10.86 16.03 -20.28
CA ALA A 130 -10.16 14.75 -20.13
C ALA A 130 -9.94 14.36 -18.67
N THR A 131 -9.62 15.32 -17.78
CA THR A 131 -9.32 15.05 -16.39
C THR A 131 -10.51 14.43 -15.62
N PRO A 132 -11.76 14.93 -15.72
CA PRO A 132 -12.90 14.27 -15.08
C PRO A 132 -13.08 12.83 -15.52
N LEU A 133 -13.03 12.55 -16.83
CA LEU A 133 -13.17 11.21 -17.37
C LEU A 133 -12.09 10.26 -16.87
N HIS A 134 -10.85 10.73 -16.81
CA HIS A 134 -9.75 9.95 -16.26
C HIS A 134 -9.96 9.65 -14.75
N ASN A 135 -10.41 10.65 -13.99
CA ASN A 135 -10.68 10.48 -12.56
C ASN A 135 -11.85 9.51 -12.31
N GLU A 136 -12.87 9.51 -13.18
CA GLU A 136 -13.96 8.54 -13.14
C GLU A 136 -13.44 7.12 -13.38
N LEU A 137 -12.55 6.92 -14.34
CA LEU A 137 -11.91 5.62 -14.59
C LEU A 137 -11.10 5.15 -13.38
N ILE A 138 -10.29 6.03 -12.78
CA ILE A 138 -9.57 5.74 -11.54
C ILE A 138 -10.56 5.33 -10.43
N GLY A 139 -11.63 6.09 -10.26
CA GLY A 139 -12.70 5.76 -9.30
C GLY A 139 -13.31 4.40 -9.55
N ALA A 140 -13.60 4.07 -10.81
CA ALA A 140 -14.16 2.77 -11.18
C ALA A 140 -13.17 1.61 -10.90
N ILE A 141 -11.89 1.79 -11.20
CA ILE A 141 -10.84 0.81 -10.87
C ILE A 141 -10.78 0.59 -9.36
N ASN A 142 -10.71 1.65 -8.57
CA ASN A 142 -10.56 1.57 -7.12
C ASN A 142 -11.76 0.95 -6.42
N HIS A 143 -12.98 1.22 -6.91
CA HIS A 143 -14.22 0.74 -6.31
C HIS A 143 -14.80 -0.53 -6.99
N CYS A 144 -14.10 -1.11 -7.97
CA CYS A 144 -14.54 -2.34 -8.63
C CYS A 144 -14.75 -3.46 -7.60
N SER A 145 -15.88 -4.13 -7.64
CA SER A 145 -16.26 -5.15 -6.66
C SER A 145 -15.57 -6.51 -6.87
N VAL A 146 -14.83 -6.68 -7.97
CA VAL A 146 -14.10 -7.91 -8.32
C VAL A 146 -12.59 -7.64 -8.41
N HIS A 147 -11.76 -8.68 -8.50
CA HIS A 147 -10.32 -8.50 -8.73
C HIS A 147 -10.07 -7.83 -10.08
N LEU A 148 -9.05 -7.01 -10.16
CA LEU A 148 -8.69 -6.33 -11.39
C LEU A 148 -7.17 -6.38 -11.61
N ILE A 149 -6.77 -6.80 -12.82
CA ILE A 149 -5.38 -6.84 -13.26
C ILE A 149 -5.29 -6.05 -14.56
N ALA A 150 -4.47 -4.99 -14.57
CA ALA A 150 -4.28 -4.18 -15.76
C ALA A 150 -2.87 -4.34 -16.33
N THR A 151 -2.75 -4.38 -17.65
CA THR A 151 -1.46 -4.24 -18.31
C THR A 151 -1.27 -2.80 -18.79
N MET A 152 -0.06 -2.30 -18.74
CA MET A 152 0.33 -1.01 -19.28
C MET A 152 1.59 -1.15 -20.15
N ARG A 153 1.62 -0.42 -21.25
CA ARG A 153 2.82 -0.30 -22.08
C ARG A 153 3.85 0.56 -21.38
N GLN A 154 5.10 0.34 -21.67
CA GLN A 154 6.23 1.05 -21.12
C GLN A 154 6.85 1.98 -22.17
N LYS A 155 7.28 3.16 -21.74
CA LYS A 155 8.06 4.12 -22.55
C LYS A 155 9.34 4.48 -21.84
N VAL A 156 10.34 4.90 -22.61
CA VAL A 156 11.57 5.48 -22.03
C VAL A 156 11.25 6.84 -21.45
N GLU A 157 11.66 7.04 -20.21
CA GLU A 157 11.53 8.31 -19.52
C GLU A 157 12.82 9.14 -19.66
N TYR A 158 12.67 10.40 -20.02
CA TYR A 158 13.76 11.36 -20.14
C TYR A 158 13.52 12.56 -19.22
N VAL A 159 14.56 12.94 -18.50
CA VAL A 159 14.59 14.21 -17.77
C VAL A 159 15.47 15.19 -18.53
N LEU A 160 15.07 16.45 -18.57
CA LEU A 160 15.89 17.53 -19.15
C LEU A 160 16.87 18.01 -18.10
N GLU A 161 18.15 17.69 -18.26
CA GLU A 161 19.23 18.24 -17.44
C GLU A 161 19.84 19.50 -18.08
N ASP A 162 20.26 20.44 -17.25
CA ASP A 162 20.97 21.63 -17.71
C ASP A 162 22.39 21.23 -18.18
N GLY A 163 22.60 21.31 -19.49
CA GLY A 163 23.90 21.06 -20.10
C GLY A 163 24.86 22.26 -19.95
N ALA A 164 26.15 22.03 -20.19
CA ALA A 164 27.24 22.96 -19.99
C ALA A 164 27.12 24.35 -20.68
N ASN A 165 26.13 24.56 -21.53
CA ASN A 165 25.89 25.81 -22.28
C ASN A 165 24.49 26.39 -22.06
N GLY A 166 23.81 26.05 -20.92
CA GLY A 166 22.44 26.48 -20.67
C GLY A 166 21.39 25.85 -21.60
N LYS A 167 21.79 24.88 -22.44
CA LYS A 167 20.86 24.08 -23.25
C LYS A 167 20.44 22.85 -22.46
N LYS A 168 19.12 22.67 -22.34
CA LYS A 168 18.56 21.45 -21.73
C LYS A 168 18.79 20.25 -22.64
N THR A 169 19.46 19.22 -22.13
CA THR A 169 19.71 17.94 -22.81
C THR A 169 18.86 16.85 -22.21
N PRO A 170 18.15 16.02 -23.03
CA PRO A 170 17.38 14.90 -22.51
C PRO A 170 18.31 13.79 -22.03
N LYS A 171 18.20 13.44 -20.75
CA LYS A 171 18.88 12.29 -20.15
C LYS A 171 17.85 11.21 -19.84
N LYS A 172 18.14 9.97 -20.28
CA LYS A 172 17.33 8.81 -19.95
C LYS A 172 17.47 8.52 -18.46
N VAL A 173 16.35 8.56 -17.73
CA VAL A 173 16.33 8.29 -16.29
C VAL A 173 15.71 6.94 -15.94
N GLY A 174 14.89 6.37 -16.85
CA GLY A 174 14.24 5.10 -16.55
C GLY A 174 13.24 4.70 -17.62
N MET A 175 12.31 3.90 -17.19
CA MET A 175 11.15 3.47 -17.95
C MET A 175 9.89 3.81 -17.15
N ALA A 176 8.89 4.37 -17.77
CA ALA A 176 7.63 4.72 -17.14
C ALA A 176 6.44 4.07 -17.86
N ALA A 177 5.34 3.89 -17.17
CA ALA A 177 4.10 3.44 -17.78
C ALA A 177 3.58 4.47 -18.80
N VAL A 178 3.02 4.00 -19.89
CA VAL A 178 2.30 4.86 -20.85
C VAL A 178 0.91 5.09 -20.29
N GLN A 179 0.82 6.03 -19.37
CA GLN A 179 -0.39 6.45 -18.69
C GLN A 179 -0.15 7.86 -18.11
N ARG A 180 -1.17 8.45 -17.48
CA ARG A 180 -1.01 9.67 -16.69
C ARG A 180 -0.05 9.37 -15.52
N GLU A 181 0.84 10.30 -15.25
CA GLU A 181 1.76 10.21 -14.11
C GLU A 181 1.00 9.95 -12.80
N GLY A 182 1.50 9.03 -11.99
CA GLY A 182 0.88 8.65 -10.73
C GLY A 182 -0.18 7.55 -10.84
N MET A 183 -0.49 7.05 -12.03
CA MET A 183 -1.47 5.97 -12.21
C MET A 183 -1.07 4.68 -11.48
N GLU A 184 0.20 4.42 -11.33
CA GLU A 184 0.76 3.28 -10.61
C GLU A 184 0.37 3.26 -9.12
N TYR A 185 0.15 4.44 -8.50
CA TYR A 185 -0.25 4.52 -7.09
C TYR A 185 -1.69 4.07 -6.82
N GLU A 186 -2.49 3.93 -7.87
CA GLU A 186 -3.88 3.47 -7.75
C GLU A 186 -3.97 1.95 -7.58
N PHE A 187 -2.88 1.23 -7.83
CA PHE A 187 -2.82 -0.22 -7.69
C PHE A 187 -2.24 -0.67 -6.34
N ASP A 188 -2.70 -1.82 -5.86
CA ASP A 188 -2.14 -2.42 -4.63
C ASP A 188 -0.76 -3.02 -4.89
N ILE A 189 -0.54 -3.52 -6.10
CA ILE A 189 0.72 -4.11 -6.55
C ILE A 189 1.04 -3.59 -7.94
N THR A 190 2.26 -3.12 -8.12
CA THR A 190 2.81 -2.75 -9.41
C THR A 190 4.08 -3.53 -9.68
N GLY A 191 4.26 -3.96 -10.92
CA GLY A 191 5.48 -4.65 -11.31
C GLY A 191 5.81 -4.48 -12.78
N THR A 192 7.11 -4.45 -13.04
CA THR A 192 7.67 -4.33 -14.39
C THR A 192 7.95 -5.72 -14.97
N MET A 193 7.44 -5.93 -16.18
CA MET A 193 7.63 -7.14 -16.98
C MET A 193 8.71 -6.93 -18.02
N ASP A 194 9.75 -7.74 -17.99
CA ASP A 194 10.75 -7.86 -19.05
C ASP A 194 11.06 -9.32 -19.33
N SER A 195 10.99 -9.74 -20.61
CA SER A 195 11.37 -11.09 -21.07
C SER A 195 10.75 -12.22 -20.23
N ALA A 196 9.47 -12.09 -19.88
CA ALA A 196 8.71 -12.99 -19.01
C ALA A 196 9.21 -13.05 -17.54
N GLU A 197 9.98 -12.07 -17.12
CA GLU A 197 10.37 -11.86 -15.72
C GLU A 197 9.55 -10.69 -15.15
N LEU A 198 9.06 -10.85 -13.92
CA LEU A 198 8.31 -9.83 -13.19
C LEU A 198 9.16 -9.31 -12.04
N THR A 199 9.51 -8.04 -12.07
CA THR A 199 10.09 -7.32 -10.92
C THR A 199 9.01 -6.52 -10.22
N ILE A 200 8.88 -6.66 -8.92
CA ILE A 200 7.89 -5.93 -8.13
C ILE A 200 8.43 -4.53 -7.82
N ASP A 201 7.74 -3.50 -8.32
CA ASP A 201 8.13 -2.11 -8.14
C ASP A 201 7.55 -1.51 -6.86
N GLY A 202 6.32 -1.91 -6.51
CA GLY A 202 5.62 -1.43 -5.32
C GLY A 202 4.52 -2.37 -4.86
N ILE A 203 4.31 -2.41 -3.55
CA ILE A 203 3.23 -3.17 -2.90
C ILE A 203 2.61 -2.34 -1.78
N ARG A 204 1.28 -2.33 -1.72
CA ARG A 204 0.54 -1.77 -0.61
C ARG A 204 0.35 -2.85 0.47
N GLY A 205 0.97 -2.67 1.62
CA GLY A 205 0.88 -3.61 2.76
C GLY A 205 2.24 -4.10 3.24
N THR A 206 2.45 -4.06 4.54
CA THR A 206 3.74 -4.34 5.18
C THR A 206 4.15 -5.81 5.12
N GLU A 207 3.18 -6.74 5.12
CA GLU A 207 3.45 -8.18 5.12
C GLU A 207 4.09 -8.66 3.80
N LEU A 208 3.83 -7.95 2.71
CA LEU A 208 4.37 -8.27 1.39
C LEU A 208 5.55 -7.37 0.97
N GLU A 209 5.93 -6.39 1.78
CA GLU A 209 6.99 -5.43 1.47
C GLU A 209 8.31 -6.11 1.09
N SER A 210 8.57 -7.28 1.68
CA SER A 210 9.75 -8.08 1.36
C SER A 210 9.82 -8.58 -0.11
N LEU A 211 8.73 -8.43 -0.88
CA LEU A 211 8.69 -8.78 -2.30
C LEU A 211 9.14 -7.63 -3.21
N VAL A 212 9.14 -6.38 -2.71
CA VAL A 212 9.57 -5.22 -3.48
C VAL A 212 11.03 -5.37 -3.90
N GLY A 213 11.33 -5.08 -5.15
CA GLY A 213 12.63 -5.26 -5.76
C GLY A 213 12.98 -6.71 -6.15
N LYS A 214 12.16 -7.70 -5.81
CA LYS A 214 12.39 -9.09 -6.24
C LYS A 214 11.87 -9.34 -7.64
N THR A 215 12.64 -10.16 -8.38
CA THR A 215 12.31 -10.60 -9.72
C THR A 215 11.87 -12.07 -9.71
N PHE A 216 10.77 -12.36 -10.39
CA PHE A 216 10.18 -13.68 -10.53
C PHE A 216 10.19 -14.10 -11.99
N LYS A 217 10.82 -15.22 -12.31
CA LYS A 217 10.83 -15.79 -13.66
C LYS A 217 9.54 -16.54 -13.94
N LYS A 218 8.88 -16.21 -15.06
CA LYS A 218 7.61 -16.82 -15.49
C LYS A 218 6.62 -16.94 -14.30
N PRO A 219 6.29 -15.82 -13.60
CA PRO A 219 5.48 -15.89 -12.42
C PRO A 219 4.10 -16.50 -12.72
N GLY A 220 3.58 -17.25 -11.76
CA GLY A 220 2.32 -17.98 -11.90
C GLY A 220 1.60 -18.11 -10.56
N ALA A 221 0.94 -19.27 -10.37
CA ALA A 221 0.09 -19.52 -9.19
C ALA A 221 0.83 -19.38 -7.85
N GLU A 222 2.11 -19.76 -7.77
CA GLU A 222 2.89 -19.64 -6.53
C GLU A 222 3.07 -18.19 -6.05
N PHE A 223 3.25 -17.26 -7.00
CA PHE A 223 3.32 -15.83 -6.70
C PHE A 223 1.97 -15.34 -6.18
N ILE A 224 0.89 -15.68 -6.89
CA ILE A 224 -0.46 -15.26 -6.52
C ILE A 224 -0.93 -15.89 -5.20
N ALA A 225 -0.53 -17.11 -4.87
CA ALA A 225 -0.90 -17.75 -3.61
C ALA A 225 -0.48 -16.91 -2.38
N LYS A 226 0.70 -16.28 -2.43
CA LYS A 226 1.18 -15.37 -1.38
C LYS A 226 0.30 -14.13 -1.26
N ILE A 227 -0.14 -13.59 -2.39
CA ILE A 227 -1.01 -12.41 -2.43
C ILE A 227 -2.41 -12.74 -1.93
N VAL A 228 -2.98 -13.89 -2.36
CA VAL A 228 -4.30 -14.35 -1.92
C VAL A 228 -4.33 -14.53 -0.40
N ALA A 229 -3.31 -15.18 0.18
CA ALA A 229 -3.20 -15.34 1.62
C ALA A 229 -3.25 -14.00 2.36
N PHE A 230 -2.59 -12.97 1.83
CA PHE A 230 -2.64 -11.62 2.38
C PHE A 230 -4.01 -10.94 2.22
N LEU A 231 -4.66 -11.11 1.05
CA LEU A 231 -5.98 -10.51 0.78
C LEU A 231 -7.10 -11.15 1.61
N ASP A 232 -6.98 -12.44 1.92
CA ASP A 232 -7.94 -13.21 2.69
C ASP A 232 -7.72 -13.14 4.21
N ASP A 233 -6.58 -12.64 4.65
CA ASP A 233 -6.27 -12.49 6.06
C ASP A 233 -7.14 -11.39 6.68
N THR A 234 -8.31 -11.81 7.17
CA THR A 234 -9.25 -10.96 7.90
C THR A 234 -8.95 -10.93 9.41
N LYS A 235 -8.04 -11.77 9.89
CA LYS A 235 -7.56 -11.66 11.25
C LYS A 235 -6.70 -10.40 11.31
N ALA A 236 -7.14 -9.42 12.11
CA ALA A 236 -6.21 -8.41 12.57
C ALA A 236 -4.95 -9.16 13.04
N PRO A 237 -3.72 -8.76 12.64
CA PRO A 237 -2.56 -9.27 13.31
C PRO A 237 -2.88 -9.08 14.80
N GLU A 238 -2.98 -10.18 15.56
CA GLU A 238 -2.91 -10.04 17.00
C GLU A 238 -1.71 -9.12 17.19
N PRO A 239 -1.87 -7.96 17.85
CA PRO A 239 -0.72 -7.14 18.13
C PRO A 239 0.22 -8.17 18.77
N LYS A 240 1.37 -8.42 18.11
CA LYS A 240 2.43 -9.16 18.78
C LYS A 240 2.59 -8.37 20.04
N LYS A 241 1.94 -8.85 21.12
CA LYS A 241 2.26 -8.41 22.46
C LYS A 241 3.76 -8.52 22.41
N PRO A 242 4.51 -7.43 22.57
CA PRO A 242 5.92 -7.58 22.79
C PRO A 242 5.98 -8.73 23.79
N ASP A 243 6.85 -9.71 23.58
CA ASP A 243 7.15 -10.74 24.56
C ASP A 243 7.74 -10.05 25.81
N ILE A 244 6.93 -9.19 26.37
CA ILE A 244 6.98 -8.84 27.75
C ILE A 244 6.42 -10.12 28.39
N LYS A 245 7.31 -11.10 28.66
CA LYS A 245 7.08 -11.98 29.80
C LYS A 245 6.45 -11.05 30.81
N PRO A 246 5.24 -11.33 31.36
CA PRO A 246 4.78 -10.55 32.47
C PRO A 246 5.94 -10.62 33.47
N ALA A 247 6.71 -9.56 33.56
CA ALA A 247 7.51 -9.33 34.71
C ALA A 247 6.47 -9.45 35.79
N ALA A 248 6.58 -10.49 36.61
CA ALA A 248 5.78 -10.64 37.81
C ALA A 248 5.74 -9.23 38.36
N LYS A 249 4.54 -8.62 38.47
CA LYS A 249 4.39 -7.25 38.96
C LYS A 249 5.18 -7.24 40.24
N ASP A 250 6.39 -6.71 40.14
CA ASP A 250 7.32 -6.79 41.24
C ASP A 250 6.66 -5.94 42.29
N ASP A 251 6.27 -6.59 43.36
CA ASP A 251 5.63 -6.03 44.54
C ASP A 251 6.46 -4.85 45.11
N THR A 252 7.67 -4.69 44.58
CA THR A 252 8.67 -3.69 44.92
C THR A 252 8.24 -2.27 44.55
N TYR A 253 7.67 -2.02 43.33
CA TYR A 253 7.17 -0.69 42.94
C TYR A 253 5.98 -0.29 43.81
N SER A 254 4.99 -1.17 43.99
CA SER A 254 3.78 -0.90 44.78
C SER A 254 4.10 -0.66 46.25
N LYS A 255 5.04 -1.40 46.81
CA LYS A 255 5.51 -1.20 48.19
C LYS A 255 6.27 0.11 48.37
N ALA A 256 7.14 0.44 47.42
CA ALA A 256 7.88 1.70 47.42
C ALA A 256 6.93 2.93 47.30
N HIS A 257 6.01 2.87 46.36
CA HIS A 257 5.00 3.90 46.19
C HIS A 257 4.15 4.13 47.44
N SER A 258 3.67 3.06 48.06
CA SER A 258 2.90 3.13 49.33
C SER A 258 3.74 3.70 50.48
N ALA A 259 5.03 3.32 50.59
CA ALA A 259 5.94 3.83 51.60
C ALA A 259 6.16 5.36 51.45
N ILE A 260 6.33 5.85 50.22
CA ILE A 260 6.47 7.30 49.95
C ILE A 260 5.23 8.04 50.36
N MET A 261 4.05 7.56 49.95
CA MET A 261 2.77 8.25 50.29
C MET A 261 2.44 8.25 51.76
N THR A 262 2.99 7.34 52.56
CA THR A 262 2.76 7.28 54.00
C THR A 262 3.87 7.93 54.82
N ALA A 263 4.98 8.31 54.24
CA ALA A 263 6.08 8.98 54.91
C ALA A 263 5.66 10.38 55.37
N LYS A 264 6.00 10.74 56.60
CA LYS A 264 5.60 12.04 57.24
C LYS A 264 6.81 12.91 57.59
N THR A 265 8.02 12.47 57.37
CA THR A 265 9.25 13.15 57.77
C THR A 265 10.26 13.19 56.62
N ALA A 266 11.10 14.23 56.55
CA ALA A 266 12.16 14.35 55.54
C ALA A 266 13.17 13.21 55.61
N ASP A 267 13.57 12.81 56.79
CA ASP A 267 14.48 11.67 57.05
C ASP A 267 13.89 10.33 56.56
N GLY A 268 12.59 10.15 56.71
CA GLY A 268 11.87 9.00 56.19
C GLY A 268 11.86 8.92 54.67
N LEU A 269 11.60 10.06 53.99
CA LEU A 269 11.63 10.13 52.53
C LEU A 269 13.04 9.95 51.98
N GLN A 270 14.05 10.53 52.64
CA GLN A 270 15.45 10.34 52.23
C GLN A 270 15.89 8.88 52.30
N LYS A 271 15.56 8.14 53.39
CA LYS A 271 15.85 6.71 53.50
C LYS A 271 15.17 5.87 52.42
N ILE A 272 13.95 6.26 52.01
CA ILE A 272 13.27 5.59 50.92
C ILE A 272 13.98 5.90 49.59
N ALA A 273 14.40 7.14 49.33
CA ALA A 273 15.13 7.53 48.13
C ALA A 273 16.46 6.76 48.00
N ASP A 274 17.24 6.68 49.08
CA ASP A 274 18.49 5.90 49.14
C ASP A 274 18.26 4.42 48.82
N ALA A 275 17.24 3.82 49.43
CA ALA A 275 16.86 2.42 49.17
C ALA A 275 16.39 2.20 47.73
N LEU A 276 15.75 3.17 47.08
CA LEU A 276 15.37 3.09 45.67
C LEU A 276 16.58 3.09 44.75
N MET A 277 17.59 3.91 45.02
CA MET A 277 18.83 3.93 44.23
C MET A 277 19.58 2.61 44.30
N VAL A 278 19.68 2.01 45.48
CA VAL A 278 20.28 0.67 45.63
C VAL A 278 19.52 -0.38 44.84
N ARG A 279 18.18 -0.37 44.86
CA ARG A 279 17.35 -1.33 44.12
C ARG A 279 17.45 -1.18 42.60
N VAL A 280 17.65 0.03 42.09
CA VAL A 280 17.93 0.27 40.67
C VAL A 280 19.29 -0.31 40.30
N GLN A 281 20.34 -0.09 41.12
CA GLN A 281 21.67 -0.65 40.90
C GLN A 281 21.69 -2.19 40.95
N GLU A 282 20.90 -2.81 41.82
CA GLU A 282 20.74 -4.25 41.90
C GLU A 282 19.85 -4.86 40.80
N GLY A 283 19.28 -4.03 39.89
CA GLY A 283 18.38 -4.47 38.83
C GLY A 283 17.01 -4.99 39.31
N LYS A 284 16.65 -4.71 40.57
CA LYS A 284 15.35 -5.05 41.16
C LYS A 284 14.26 -4.03 40.87
N LEU A 285 14.65 -2.89 40.33
CA LEU A 285 13.76 -1.81 39.84
C LEU A 285 14.32 -1.31 38.53
N THR A 286 13.44 -1.00 37.56
CA THR A 286 13.90 -0.41 36.30
C THR A 286 14.36 1.04 36.52
N GLN A 287 15.19 1.57 35.64
CA GLN A 287 15.69 2.93 35.73
C GLN A 287 14.55 3.97 35.63
N ASP A 288 13.54 3.69 34.79
CA ASP A 288 12.36 4.55 34.63
C ASP A 288 11.46 4.53 35.87
N ASP A 289 11.23 3.36 36.46
CA ASP A 289 10.44 3.23 37.69
C ASP A 289 11.16 3.89 38.88
N GLY A 290 12.49 3.74 38.91
CA GLY A 290 13.34 4.40 39.94
C GLY A 290 13.25 5.92 39.84
N SER A 291 13.38 6.48 38.65
CA SER A 291 13.27 7.92 38.40
C SER A 291 11.89 8.46 38.77
N THR A 292 10.83 7.72 38.44
CA THR A 292 9.46 8.09 38.77
C THR A 292 9.19 8.11 40.28
N LEU A 293 9.69 7.12 41.01
CA LEU A 293 9.53 7.05 42.47
C LEU A 293 10.39 8.10 43.19
N LEU A 294 11.58 8.43 42.69
CA LEU A 294 12.40 9.52 43.24
C LEU A 294 11.73 10.88 43.08
N ALA A 295 11.16 11.17 41.91
CA ALA A 295 10.39 12.38 41.68
C ALA A 295 9.14 12.45 42.59
N LEU A 296 8.54 11.30 42.91
CA LEU A 296 7.43 11.22 43.85
C LEU A 296 7.87 11.53 45.28
N CYS A 297 9.08 11.10 45.70
CA CYS A 297 9.64 11.49 47.02
C CYS A 297 9.83 12.98 47.13
N GLU A 298 10.37 13.63 46.10
CA GLU A 298 10.52 15.09 46.06
C GLU A 298 9.19 15.82 46.13
N SER A 299 8.22 15.36 45.37
CA SER A 299 6.85 15.92 45.36
C SER A 299 6.17 15.79 46.72
N GLN A 300 6.33 14.64 47.40
CA GLN A 300 5.77 14.40 48.74
C GLN A 300 6.48 15.28 49.80
N GLN A 301 7.78 15.50 49.69
CA GLN A 301 8.54 16.39 50.56
C GLN A 301 8.05 17.84 50.48
N VAL A 302 7.79 18.32 49.26
CA VAL A 302 7.23 19.63 49.01
C VAL A 302 5.78 19.72 49.56
N ALA A 303 4.96 18.70 49.32
CA ALA A 303 3.56 18.68 49.79
C ALA A 303 3.43 18.68 51.28
N LEU A 304 4.40 18.15 52.02
CA LEU A 304 4.47 18.14 53.48
C LEU A 304 5.14 19.38 54.07
N GLY A 305 5.62 20.34 53.24
CA GLY A 305 6.32 21.55 53.70
C GLY A 305 7.65 21.26 54.42
N LEU A 306 8.29 20.14 54.09
CA LEU A 306 9.54 19.72 54.73
C LEU A 306 10.76 20.38 54.03
N PRO A 307 11.87 20.69 54.79
CA PRO A 307 13.05 21.30 54.21
C PRO A 307 13.65 20.37 53.14
N GLN A 308 14.04 20.98 52.00
CA GLN A 308 14.76 20.26 50.95
C GLN A 308 16.20 20.00 51.39
N THR A 309 16.68 18.79 51.21
CA THR A 309 18.07 18.42 51.48
C THR A 309 18.93 19.15 50.45
N GLN A 310 19.80 20.09 50.90
CA GLN A 310 20.80 20.70 50.05
C GLN A 310 21.82 19.64 49.65
N GLU A 311 22.09 19.48 48.36
CA GLU A 311 23.23 18.75 47.87
C GLU A 311 24.51 19.43 48.43
N ALA A 312 25.37 18.64 49.06
CA ALA A 312 26.70 19.12 49.45
C ALA A 312 27.52 19.35 48.17
N PRO A 313 28.19 20.49 48.01
CA PRO A 313 29.04 20.72 46.86
C PRO A 313 30.23 19.77 46.90
N ILE A 314 30.51 19.17 45.73
CA ILE A 314 31.71 18.39 45.42
C ILE A 314 32.92 19.30 45.39
#